data_09304522f85e0b6ca75c9519da52c1a4
#
_entry.id   09304522f85e0b6ca75c9519da52c1a4
#
_cell.length_a   1.000
_cell.length_b   1.000
_cell.length_c   1.000
_cell.angle_alpha   90.00
_cell.angle_beta   90.00
_cell.angle_gamma   90.00
#
_symmetry.space_group_name_H-M   'P 1'
#
loop_
_entity.id
_entity.type
_entity.pdbx_description
1 polymer ?
#
loop_
_entity_poly.entity_id
_entity_poly.type
_entity_poly.pdbx_seq_one_letter_code
_entity_poly.pdbx_strand_id
1 'polypeptide(L)'
;PDRERPELCSAAIDRVRREWARALKREPRRRGVAQARAVLGLATPFSESALESAVRWLVLVLGLPVPRVQYPIDTSEGRWWVDMCWPGKRIALEADGRKKYQRAEDLWKEKRRQDGIESQGWTVLRVSYGDMMRPDRLGAKILTRFPPGEVAHLQRRQELEWAGMRLEAGLREASLLGQRLPRGSAGFVP
;
A
#
# COMPACT_ATOMS: atom_id res chain seq x y z
N PRO A 1 -0.14 -13.82 -12.32
CA PRO A 1 0.60 -14.70 -11.43
C PRO A 1 -0.35 -15.54 -10.60
N ASP A 2 0.04 -16.80 -10.34
CA ASP A 2 -0.76 -17.72 -9.54
C ASP A 2 -0.70 -17.30 -8.07
N ARG A 3 -1.80 -16.84 -7.51
CA ARG A 3 -1.90 -16.36 -6.13
C ARG A 3 -1.73 -17.48 -5.11
N GLU A 4 -2.10 -18.71 -5.50
CA GLU A 4 -2.01 -19.88 -4.64
C GLU A 4 -0.63 -20.52 -4.66
N ARG A 5 0.20 -20.17 -5.65
CA ARG A 5 1.55 -20.71 -5.85
C ARG A 5 2.58 -19.61 -6.09
N PRO A 6 2.81 -18.73 -5.12
CA PRO A 6 3.75 -17.62 -5.27
C PRO A 6 5.18 -18.09 -5.56
N GLU A 7 5.57 -19.29 -5.15
CA GLU A 7 6.87 -19.90 -5.41
C GLU A 7 7.14 -20.13 -6.91
N LEU A 8 6.11 -20.44 -7.71
CA LEU A 8 6.27 -20.63 -9.16
C LEU A 8 6.66 -19.33 -9.87
N CYS A 9 6.23 -18.19 -9.31
CA CYS A 9 6.60 -16.89 -9.82
C CYS A 9 7.96 -16.42 -9.32
N SER A 10 8.39 -16.87 -8.15
CA SER A 10 9.61 -16.42 -7.48
C SER A 10 10.86 -16.61 -8.34
N ALA A 11 11.07 -17.80 -8.87
CA ALA A 11 12.25 -18.12 -9.71
C ALA A 11 12.32 -17.27 -10.99
N ALA A 12 11.17 -17.02 -11.63
CA ALA A 12 11.10 -16.19 -12.82
C ALA A 12 11.41 -14.72 -12.50
N ILE A 13 10.86 -14.21 -11.39
CA ILE A 13 11.11 -12.86 -10.89
C ILE A 13 12.60 -12.68 -10.59
N ASP A 14 13.21 -13.64 -9.87
CA ASP A 14 14.60 -13.56 -9.49
C ASP A 14 15.54 -13.63 -10.70
N ARG A 15 15.15 -14.37 -11.75
CA ARG A 15 15.87 -14.36 -13.02
C ARG A 15 15.83 -12.98 -13.66
N VAL A 16 14.64 -12.40 -13.83
CA VAL A 16 14.48 -11.06 -14.40
C VAL A 16 15.22 -10.01 -13.58
N ARG A 17 15.11 -10.06 -12.24
CA ARG A 17 15.85 -9.14 -11.36
C ARG A 17 17.36 -9.26 -11.55
N ARG A 18 17.91 -10.47 -11.66
CA ARG A 18 19.34 -10.68 -11.90
C ARG A 18 19.80 -10.13 -13.25
N GLU A 19 19.01 -10.34 -14.30
CA GLU A 19 19.31 -9.81 -15.64
C GLU A 19 19.36 -8.28 -15.64
N TRP A 20 18.33 -7.63 -15.10
CA TRP A 20 18.29 -6.17 -14.99
C TRP A 20 19.39 -5.62 -14.08
N ALA A 21 19.66 -6.28 -12.95
CA ALA A 21 20.74 -5.88 -12.06
C ALA A 21 22.11 -5.93 -12.77
N ARG A 22 22.34 -6.95 -13.61
CA ARG A 22 23.56 -7.05 -14.44
C ARG A 22 23.63 -5.92 -15.47
N ALA A 23 22.52 -5.61 -16.14
CA ALA A 23 22.44 -4.50 -17.09
C ALA A 23 22.77 -3.16 -16.42
N LEU A 24 22.19 -2.90 -15.25
CA LEU A 24 22.43 -1.68 -14.48
C LEU A 24 23.85 -1.58 -13.90
N LYS A 25 24.56 -2.69 -13.75
CA LYS A 25 25.98 -2.69 -13.34
C LYS A 25 26.93 -2.26 -14.46
N ARG A 26 26.54 -2.43 -15.73
CA ARG A 26 27.39 -2.06 -16.88
C ARG A 26 27.53 -0.54 -17.04
N GLU A 27 26.52 0.22 -16.59
CA GLU A 27 26.51 1.69 -16.70
C GLU A 27 26.24 2.35 -15.33
N PRO A 28 27.11 2.17 -14.32
CA PRO A 28 26.80 2.53 -12.93
C PRO A 28 26.63 4.03 -12.70
N ARG A 29 27.21 4.88 -13.56
CA ARG A 29 27.17 6.33 -13.46
C ARG A 29 26.09 6.98 -14.34
N ARG A 30 25.35 6.19 -15.12
CA ARG A 30 24.28 6.73 -15.95
C ARG A 30 23.17 7.32 -15.08
N ARG A 31 22.66 8.50 -15.48
CA ARG A 31 21.54 9.16 -14.79
C ARG A 31 20.35 8.19 -14.65
N GLY A 32 19.76 8.12 -13.45
CA GLY A 32 18.60 7.26 -13.16
C GLY A 32 18.94 5.82 -12.76
N VAL A 33 20.18 5.37 -12.82
CA VAL A 33 20.54 3.98 -12.46
C VAL A 33 20.27 3.68 -10.99
N ALA A 34 20.50 4.62 -10.08
CA ALA A 34 20.21 4.44 -8.66
C ALA A 34 18.70 4.24 -8.44
N GLN A 35 17.86 5.07 -9.08
CA GLN A 35 16.41 4.95 -9.03
C GLN A 35 15.92 3.64 -9.67
N ALA A 36 16.48 3.26 -10.82
CA ALA A 36 16.14 2.00 -11.47
C ALA A 36 16.45 0.78 -10.60
N ARG A 37 17.56 0.80 -9.84
CA ARG A 37 17.88 -0.25 -8.86
C ARG A 37 16.88 -0.29 -7.71
N ALA A 38 16.47 0.86 -7.18
CA ALA A 38 15.48 0.94 -6.13
C ALA A 38 14.12 0.38 -6.61
N VAL A 39 13.67 0.80 -7.81
CA VAL A 39 12.45 0.27 -8.45
C VAL A 39 12.53 -1.25 -8.61
N LEU A 40 13.63 -1.76 -9.16
CA LEU A 40 13.82 -3.18 -9.41
C LEU A 40 13.79 -4.00 -8.11
N GLY A 41 14.39 -3.48 -7.03
CA GLY A 41 14.37 -4.13 -5.71
C GLY A 41 12.98 -4.21 -5.10
N LEU A 42 12.10 -3.29 -5.46
CA LEU A 42 10.75 -3.18 -4.90
C LEU A 42 9.65 -3.68 -5.84
N ALA A 43 9.96 -3.94 -7.11
CA ALA A 43 8.99 -4.42 -8.09
C ALA A 43 8.38 -5.76 -7.67
N THR A 44 7.09 -5.93 -7.96
CA THR A 44 6.36 -7.18 -7.73
C THR A 44 5.49 -7.48 -8.95
N PRO A 45 5.35 -8.74 -9.37
CA PRO A 45 4.45 -9.14 -10.44
C PRO A 45 3.01 -9.31 -9.96
N PHE A 46 2.75 -9.19 -8.66
CA PHE A 46 1.44 -9.44 -8.07
C PHE A 46 0.52 -8.22 -8.06
N SER A 47 0.97 -7.04 -8.48
CA SER A 47 0.07 -5.92 -8.74
C SER A 47 -0.67 -6.17 -10.05
N GLU A 48 -1.99 -6.26 -9.99
CA GLU A 48 -2.85 -6.60 -11.14
C GLU A 48 -3.31 -5.37 -11.93
N SER A 49 -3.06 -4.18 -11.40
CA SER A 49 -3.38 -2.91 -12.07
C SER A 49 -2.28 -1.87 -11.92
N ALA A 50 -2.32 -0.87 -12.80
CA ALA A 50 -1.45 0.30 -12.68
C ALA A 50 -1.74 1.10 -11.41
N LEU A 51 -3.00 1.15 -10.95
CA LEU A 51 -3.38 1.84 -9.73
C LEU A 51 -2.78 1.15 -8.49
N GLU A 52 -2.87 -0.18 -8.40
CA GLU A 52 -2.22 -0.94 -7.32
C GLU A 52 -0.71 -0.67 -7.27
N SER A 53 -0.05 -0.68 -8.43
CA SER A 53 1.39 -0.38 -8.53
C SER A 53 1.69 1.04 -8.05
N ALA A 54 0.88 2.04 -8.44
CA ALA A 54 1.06 3.44 -8.07
C ALA A 54 0.82 3.66 -6.56
N VAL A 55 -0.24 3.08 -6.00
CA VAL A 55 -0.55 3.15 -4.55
C VAL A 55 0.55 2.46 -3.74
N ARG A 56 1.00 1.29 -4.19
CA ARG A 56 2.10 0.57 -3.56
C ARG A 56 3.39 1.40 -3.59
N TRP A 57 3.67 2.07 -4.71
CA TRP A 57 4.80 2.98 -4.81
C TRP A 57 4.70 4.13 -3.81
N LEU A 58 3.53 4.77 -3.70
CA LEU A 58 3.28 5.86 -2.75
C LEU A 58 3.57 5.43 -1.31
N VAL A 59 3.07 4.28 -0.86
CA VAL A 59 3.30 3.82 0.53
C VAL A 59 4.78 3.54 0.80
N LEU A 60 5.53 3.08 -0.21
CA LEU A 60 6.97 2.88 -0.10
C LEU A 60 7.73 4.20 -0.02
N VAL A 61 7.33 5.22 -0.81
CA VAL A 61 7.89 6.57 -0.74
C VAL A 61 7.66 7.20 0.63
N LEU A 62 6.48 6.99 1.22
CA LEU A 62 6.14 7.46 2.57
C LEU A 62 7.00 6.81 3.68
N GLY A 63 7.77 5.78 3.35
CA GLY A 63 8.59 5.05 4.31
C GLY A 63 7.84 3.99 5.09
N LEU A 64 6.60 3.70 4.73
CA LEU A 64 5.84 2.60 5.34
C LEU A 64 6.51 1.25 5.06
N PRO A 65 6.33 0.26 5.95
CA PRO A 65 6.81 -1.09 5.71
C PRO A 65 6.29 -1.63 4.37
N VAL A 66 7.07 -2.47 3.71
CA VAL A 66 6.65 -3.09 2.46
C VAL A 66 5.36 -3.88 2.68
N PRO A 67 4.24 -3.52 2.01
CA PRO A 67 2.99 -4.23 2.19
C PRO A 67 3.06 -5.62 1.56
N ARG A 68 2.33 -6.58 2.13
CA ARG A 68 2.01 -7.82 1.44
C ARG A 68 0.97 -7.52 0.36
N VAL A 69 1.14 -8.14 -0.80
CA VAL A 69 0.24 -7.96 -1.94
C VAL A 69 -0.55 -9.24 -2.19
N GLN A 70 -1.77 -9.09 -2.70
CA GLN A 70 -2.69 -10.20 -2.98
C GLN A 70 -2.77 -11.15 -1.78
N TYR A 71 -3.14 -10.59 -0.63
CA TYR A 71 -3.15 -11.31 0.64
C TYR A 71 -4.53 -11.91 0.91
N PRO A 72 -4.61 -13.23 1.22
CA PRO A 72 -5.88 -13.87 1.56
C PRO A 72 -6.31 -13.54 2.99
N ILE A 73 -7.58 -13.26 3.16
CA ILE A 73 -8.26 -13.09 4.45
C ILE A 73 -9.39 -14.12 4.51
N ASP A 74 -9.31 -15.03 5.46
CA ASP A 74 -10.37 -16.00 5.71
C ASP A 74 -11.45 -15.37 6.58
N THR A 75 -12.70 -15.48 6.12
CA THR A 75 -13.89 -14.97 6.80
C THR A 75 -14.97 -16.04 6.88
N SER A 76 -16.04 -15.80 7.61
CA SER A 76 -17.21 -16.69 7.63
C SER A 76 -17.88 -16.85 6.25
N GLU A 77 -17.72 -15.87 5.39
CA GLU A 77 -18.29 -15.82 4.03
C GLU A 77 -17.32 -16.42 2.96
N GLY A 78 -16.16 -16.91 3.38
CA GLY A 78 -15.14 -17.47 2.50
C GLY A 78 -13.80 -16.72 2.53
N ARG A 79 -12.93 -17.11 1.61
CA ARG A 79 -11.60 -16.49 1.46
C ARG A 79 -11.65 -15.36 0.47
N TRP A 80 -11.20 -14.18 0.91
CA TRP A 80 -11.13 -12.96 0.09
C TRP A 80 -9.69 -12.48 -0.04
N TRP A 81 -9.38 -11.91 -1.19
CA TRP A 81 -8.05 -11.38 -1.47
C TRP A 81 -8.09 -9.87 -1.44
N VAL A 82 -7.15 -9.26 -0.70
CA VAL A 82 -6.96 -7.80 -0.69
C VAL A 82 -5.71 -7.44 -1.47
N ASP A 83 -5.75 -6.31 -2.18
CA ASP A 83 -4.67 -5.93 -3.11
C ASP A 83 -3.34 -5.73 -2.39
N MET A 84 -3.37 -5.08 -1.23
CA MET A 84 -2.20 -4.93 -0.36
C MET A 84 -2.59 -4.74 1.10
N CYS A 85 -1.72 -5.18 2.02
CA CYS A 85 -2.01 -5.06 3.45
C CYS A 85 -0.77 -5.12 4.34
N TRP A 86 -0.99 -4.78 5.61
CA TRP A 86 -0.07 -5.01 6.73
C TRP A 86 -0.77 -5.92 7.75
N PRO A 87 -0.59 -7.24 7.67
CA PRO A 87 -1.36 -8.20 8.48
C PRO A 87 -1.21 -7.98 9.98
N GLY A 88 0.00 -7.66 10.46
CA GLY A 88 0.25 -7.38 11.88
C GLY A 88 -0.48 -6.14 12.42
N LYS A 89 -1.02 -5.31 11.53
CA LYS A 89 -1.81 -4.11 11.87
C LYS A 89 -3.27 -4.23 11.48
N ARG A 90 -3.62 -5.27 10.75
CA ARG A 90 -4.94 -5.46 10.15
C ARG A 90 -5.41 -4.27 9.32
N ILE A 91 -4.49 -3.67 8.56
CA ILE A 91 -4.76 -2.58 7.63
C ILE A 91 -4.65 -3.14 6.21
N ALA A 92 -5.69 -2.93 5.40
CA ALA A 92 -5.72 -3.28 3.99
C ALA A 92 -5.98 -2.05 3.13
N LEU A 93 -5.36 -2.00 1.94
CA LEU A 93 -5.64 -1.03 0.90
C LEU A 93 -6.15 -1.78 -0.32
N GLU A 94 -7.23 -1.30 -0.89
CA GLU A 94 -7.83 -1.79 -2.12
C GLU A 94 -7.83 -0.68 -3.18
N ALA A 95 -7.26 -0.98 -4.33
CA ALA A 95 -7.25 -0.10 -5.47
C ALA A 95 -8.56 -0.26 -6.25
N ASP A 96 -9.54 0.58 -5.96
CA ASP A 96 -10.84 0.56 -6.63
C ASP A 96 -10.75 1.28 -7.99
N GLY A 97 -10.37 0.54 -9.02
CA GLY A 97 -10.64 0.93 -10.39
C GLY A 97 -12.14 0.87 -10.61
N ARG A 98 -12.77 1.98 -11.04
CA ARG A 98 -14.22 2.13 -11.31
C ARG A 98 -14.87 0.82 -11.77
N LYS A 99 -15.20 -0.09 -10.86
CA LYS A 99 -16.08 -1.21 -11.15
C LYS A 99 -17.48 -0.61 -11.32
N LYS A 100 -17.96 -0.57 -12.55
CA LYS A 100 -19.37 -0.33 -12.79
C LYS A 100 -20.10 -1.57 -12.29
N TYR A 101 -20.68 -1.50 -11.11
CA TYR A 101 -21.62 -2.51 -10.64
C TYR A 101 -22.79 -2.49 -11.59
N GLN A 102 -22.94 -3.53 -12.38
CA GLN A 102 -23.99 -3.60 -13.40
C GLN A 102 -25.31 -4.19 -12.83
N ARG A 103 -25.22 -4.86 -11.67
CA ARG A 103 -26.37 -5.54 -11.05
C ARG A 103 -26.39 -5.31 -9.53
N ALA A 104 -27.58 -5.27 -8.97
CA ALA A 104 -27.78 -5.17 -7.51
C ALA A 104 -27.10 -6.33 -6.75
N GLU A 105 -27.05 -7.51 -7.35
CA GLU A 105 -26.39 -8.70 -6.78
C GLU A 105 -24.89 -8.51 -6.57
N ASP A 106 -24.22 -7.76 -7.47
CA ASP A 106 -22.78 -7.46 -7.35
C ASP A 106 -22.50 -6.55 -6.16
N LEU A 107 -23.40 -5.59 -5.90
CA LEU A 107 -23.33 -4.71 -4.72
C LEU A 107 -23.50 -5.50 -3.42
N TRP A 108 -24.43 -6.45 -3.38
CA TRP A 108 -24.66 -7.30 -2.22
C TRP A 108 -23.48 -8.22 -1.92
N LYS A 109 -22.88 -8.80 -2.95
CA LYS A 109 -21.67 -9.62 -2.81
C LYS A 109 -20.52 -8.79 -2.28
N GLU A 110 -20.33 -7.59 -2.82
CA GLU A 110 -19.26 -6.68 -2.37
C GLU A 110 -19.46 -6.23 -0.94
N LYS A 111 -20.72 -5.91 -0.55
CA LYS A 111 -21.04 -5.55 0.83
C LYS A 111 -20.71 -6.70 1.79
N ARG A 112 -21.18 -7.92 1.50
CA ARG A 112 -20.86 -9.11 2.33
C ARG A 112 -19.37 -9.36 2.43
N ARG A 113 -18.64 -9.21 1.33
CA ARG A 113 -17.18 -9.30 1.31
C ARG A 113 -16.56 -8.29 2.28
N GLN A 114 -16.98 -7.04 2.20
CA GLN A 114 -16.48 -5.97 3.07
C GLN A 114 -16.82 -6.25 4.54
N ASP A 115 -18.07 -6.52 4.84
CA ASP A 115 -18.55 -6.83 6.19
C ASP A 115 -17.79 -8.05 6.77
N GLY A 116 -17.52 -9.09 5.94
CA GLY A 116 -16.74 -10.25 6.31
C GLY A 116 -15.31 -9.90 6.69
N ILE A 117 -14.62 -9.07 5.89
CA ILE A 117 -13.25 -8.64 6.16
C ILE A 117 -13.19 -7.76 7.42
N GLU A 118 -14.10 -6.80 7.55
CA GLU A 118 -14.17 -5.89 8.69
C GLU A 118 -14.49 -6.65 10.00
N SER A 119 -15.34 -7.68 9.96
CA SER A 119 -15.65 -8.53 11.11
C SER A 119 -14.41 -9.27 11.67
N GLN A 120 -13.39 -9.49 10.85
CA GLN A 120 -12.10 -10.02 11.28
C GLN A 120 -11.19 -8.93 11.88
N GLY A 121 -11.70 -7.73 12.12
CA GLY A 121 -10.96 -6.60 12.70
C GLY A 121 -10.02 -5.91 11.71
N TRP A 122 -10.22 -6.08 10.40
CA TRP A 122 -9.46 -5.36 9.39
C TRP A 122 -10.03 -3.98 9.13
N THR A 123 -9.16 -3.01 8.95
CA THR A 123 -9.52 -1.69 8.43
C THR A 123 -9.21 -1.67 6.93
N VAL A 124 -10.23 -1.55 6.10
CA VAL A 124 -10.08 -1.47 4.64
C VAL A 124 -10.13 -0.03 4.19
N LEU A 125 -9.14 0.42 3.46
CA LEU A 125 -9.10 1.73 2.81
C LEU A 125 -9.14 1.55 1.30
N ARG A 126 -10.20 2.03 0.68
CA ARG A 126 -10.31 2.07 -0.78
C ARG A 126 -9.65 3.30 -1.36
N VAL A 127 -8.94 3.09 -2.46
CA VAL A 127 -8.18 4.11 -3.17
C VAL A 127 -8.59 4.10 -4.64
N SER A 128 -9.05 5.24 -5.13
CA SER A 128 -9.43 5.44 -6.52
C SER A 128 -8.32 6.14 -7.33
N TYR A 129 -8.45 6.16 -8.65
CA TYR A 129 -7.61 7.00 -9.51
C TYR A 129 -7.69 8.49 -9.13
N GLY A 130 -8.87 8.97 -8.73
CA GLY A 130 -9.04 10.36 -8.28
C GLY A 130 -8.24 10.68 -7.02
N ASP A 131 -8.13 9.71 -6.08
CA ASP A 131 -7.28 9.85 -4.90
C ASP A 131 -5.80 9.91 -5.31
N MET A 132 -5.36 9.07 -6.26
CA MET A 132 -3.98 9.01 -6.71
C MET A 132 -3.53 10.27 -7.46
N MET A 133 -4.45 11.05 -8.02
CA MET A 133 -4.16 12.36 -8.60
C MET A 133 -3.79 13.43 -7.55
N ARG A 134 -3.97 13.12 -6.26
CA ARG A 134 -3.62 13.97 -5.12
C ARG A 134 -2.81 13.14 -4.10
N PRO A 135 -1.57 12.76 -4.45
CA PRO A 135 -0.78 11.81 -3.68
C PRO A 135 -0.45 12.32 -2.26
N ASP A 136 -0.38 13.64 -2.06
CA ASP A 136 -0.24 14.28 -0.74
C ASP A 136 -1.42 13.98 0.17
N ARG A 137 -2.64 14.20 -0.31
CA ARG A 137 -3.87 13.91 0.45
C ARG A 137 -4.07 12.42 0.66
N LEU A 138 -3.80 11.62 -0.36
CA LEU A 138 -3.87 10.17 -0.25
C LEU A 138 -2.85 9.67 0.77
N GLY A 139 -1.62 10.16 0.74
CA GLY A 139 -0.60 9.83 1.72
C GLY A 139 -1.06 10.13 3.15
N ALA A 140 -1.58 11.35 3.39
CA ALA A 140 -2.14 11.72 4.69
C ALA A 140 -3.28 10.77 5.12
N LYS A 141 -4.23 10.47 4.22
CA LYS A 141 -5.34 9.55 4.45
C LYS A 141 -4.86 8.14 4.81
N ILE A 142 -3.81 7.64 4.17
CA ILE A 142 -3.21 6.33 4.49
C ILE A 142 -2.55 6.37 5.87
N LEU A 143 -1.75 7.40 6.15
CA LEU A 143 -1.03 7.53 7.41
C LEU A 143 -1.95 7.61 8.63
N THR A 144 -3.17 8.17 8.51
CA THR A 144 -4.14 8.17 9.62
C THR A 144 -4.60 6.77 10.03
N ARG A 145 -4.33 5.73 9.26
CA ARG A 145 -4.65 4.34 9.60
C ARG A 145 -3.58 3.67 10.46
N PHE A 146 -2.40 4.28 10.55
CA PHE A 146 -1.29 3.77 11.34
C PHE A 146 -1.21 4.44 12.70
N PRO A 147 -0.67 3.76 13.72
CA PRO A 147 -0.45 4.36 15.03
C PRO A 147 0.40 5.63 14.92
N PRO A 148 0.00 6.74 15.59
CA PRO A 148 0.73 8.01 15.50
C PRO A 148 2.21 7.91 15.86
N GLY A 149 2.57 7.07 16.84
CA GLY A 149 3.96 6.84 17.22
C GLY A 149 4.80 6.21 16.12
N GLU A 150 4.21 5.34 15.29
CA GLU A 150 4.93 4.78 14.14
C GLU A 150 5.08 5.80 13.02
N VAL A 151 4.03 6.57 12.75
CA VAL A 151 4.06 7.62 11.72
C VAL A 151 5.13 8.67 12.02
N ALA A 152 5.32 9.04 13.29
CA ALA A 152 6.32 10.02 13.71
C ALA A 152 7.77 9.57 13.41
N HIS A 153 8.02 8.28 13.28
CA HIS A 153 9.35 7.71 13.02
C HIS A 153 9.57 7.32 11.57
N LEU A 154 8.58 7.52 10.67
CA LEU A 154 8.73 7.19 9.27
C LEU A 154 9.78 8.09 8.60
N GLN A 155 10.67 7.45 7.87
CA GLN A 155 11.65 8.14 7.02
C GLN A 155 11.24 7.99 5.56
N ARG A 156 10.94 9.11 4.91
CA ARG A 156 10.62 9.13 3.49
C ARG A 156 11.80 8.61 2.68
N ARG A 157 11.49 7.82 1.69
CA ARG A 157 12.49 7.28 0.74
C ARG A 157 12.62 8.23 -0.45
N GLN A 158 13.43 9.28 -0.27
CA GLN A 158 13.64 10.31 -1.30
C GLN A 158 14.14 9.73 -2.63
N GLU A 159 14.91 8.63 -2.57
CA GLU A 159 15.40 7.93 -3.76
C GLU A 159 14.30 7.33 -4.62
N LEU A 160 13.08 7.19 -4.08
CA LEU A 160 11.91 6.68 -4.78
C LEU A 160 11.03 7.81 -5.33
N GLU A 161 11.27 9.06 -4.97
CA GLU A 161 10.45 10.19 -5.42
C GLU A 161 10.71 10.49 -6.90
N TRP A 162 9.65 10.81 -7.64
CA TRP A 162 9.78 11.31 -9.01
C TRP A 162 9.49 12.81 -9.09
N ALA A 163 9.99 13.47 -10.11
CA ALA A 163 9.97 14.94 -10.26
C ALA A 163 8.57 15.60 -10.28
N GLY A 164 7.49 14.86 -10.25
CA GLY A 164 6.11 15.38 -10.19
C GLY A 164 5.38 15.10 -8.87
N MET A 165 6.02 14.39 -7.94
CA MET A 165 5.37 13.99 -6.69
C MET A 165 5.54 15.10 -5.63
N ARG A 166 4.46 15.84 -5.33
CA ARG A 166 4.44 16.81 -4.25
C ARG A 166 3.79 16.19 -3.01
N LEU A 167 4.60 15.77 -2.04
CA LEU A 167 4.12 15.12 -0.81
C LEU A 167 4.23 16.01 0.44
N GLU A 168 4.72 17.23 0.31
CA GLU A 168 5.10 18.06 1.47
C GLU A 168 3.92 18.57 2.30
N ALA A 169 2.80 18.91 1.67
CA ALA A 169 1.66 19.52 2.37
C ALA A 169 0.88 18.50 3.23
N GLY A 170 0.58 17.32 2.69
CA GLY A 170 -0.23 16.32 3.36
C GLY A 170 0.44 15.66 4.57
N LEU A 171 1.78 15.57 4.58
CA LEU A 171 2.52 14.99 5.71
C LEU A 171 2.55 15.93 6.92
N ARG A 172 2.54 17.27 6.69
CA ARG A 172 2.43 18.24 7.78
C ARG A 172 1.05 18.16 8.44
N GLU A 173 -0.02 17.99 7.68
CA GLU A 173 -1.38 17.79 8.21
C GLU A 173 -1.50 16.49 9.02
N ALA A 174 -0.97 15.37 8.54
CA ALA A 174 -0.98 14.10 9.26
C ALA A 174 -0.20 14.18 10.59
N SER A 175 0.95 14.87 10.58
CA SER A 175 1.74 15.11 11.81
C SER A 175 0.98 16.00 12.80
N LEU A 176 0.28 17.03 12.33
CA LEU A 176 -0.51 17.93 13.18
C LEU A 176 -1.77 17.24 13.73
N LEU A 177 -2.39 16.34 12.97
CA LEU A 177 -3.52 15.53 13.45
C LEU A 177 -3.09 14.53 14.53
N GLY A 178 -1.91 13.92 14.39
CA GLY A 178 -1.33 13.05 15.41
C GLY A 178 -1.01 13.77 16.73
N GLN A 179 -0.72 15.07 16.69
CA GLN A 179 -0.46 15.89 17.88
C GLN A 179 -1.73 16.41 18.56
N ARG A 180 -2.88 16.41 17.89
CA ARG A 180 -4.16 16.95 18.40
C ARG A 180 -5.05 15.92 19.10
N LEU A 181 -4.69 14.65 19.14
CA LEU A 181 -5.44 13.68 19.93
C LEU A 181 -5.16 13.94 21.43
N PRO A 182 -6.18 14.19 22.26
CA PRO A 182 -5.99 14.40 23.69
C PRO A 182 -5.34 13.14 24.28
N ARG A 183 -4.27 13.32 25.04
CA ARG A 183 -3.73 12.28 25.90
C ARG A 183 -4.88 11.88 26.84
N GLY A 184 -5.41 10.69 26.62
CA GLY A 184 -6.43 10.14 27.49
C GLY A 184 -5.98 10.24 28.93
N SER A 185 -6.65 11.04 29.71
CA SER A 185 -6.53 11.07 31.15
C SER A 185 -6.97 9.70 31.66
N ALA A 186 -6.01 8.82 31.90
CA ALA A 186 -6.21 7.67 32.75
C ALA A 186 -6.38 8.16 34.18
N GLY A 187 -7.60 8.58 34.51
CA GLY A 187 -8.04 8.82 35.86
C GLY A 187 -8.71 7.55 36.37
N PHE A 188 -7.91 6.66 36.92
CA PHE A 188 -8.38 5.66 37.86
C PHE A 188 -8.37 6.32 39.24
N VAL A 189 -9.51 6.45 39.86
CA VAL A 189 -9.67 6.78 41.27
C VAL A 189 -10.51 5.70 41.95
N PRO A 190 -10.23 5.35 43.19
CA PRO A 190 -10.34 4.05 43.84
C PRO A 190 -11.75 3.53 44.06
#